data_defa71e5ee82abd0ae65858c62c0d239
#
_entry.id   defa71e5ee82abd0ae65858c62c0d239
#
_cell.length_a   1.000
_cell.length_b   1.000
_cell.length_c   1.000
_cell.angle_alpha   90.00
_cell.angle_beta   90.00
_cell.angle_gamma   90.00
#
_symmetry.space_group_name_H-M   'P 1'
#
loop_
_entity.id
_entity.type
_entity.pdbx_description
1 polymer ?
#
loop_
_entity_poly.entity_id
_entity_poly.type
_entity_poly.pdbx_seq_one_letter_code
_entity_poly.pdbx_strand_id
1 'polypeptide(L)'
;MSVDEVVPGMKGHAVTVFFGEKSDRFEIEVVDVMRNYLPKQDAVLFRSNDPRLEHSGIVGGMSGSPIFLEDAKGDRRLVGALSYGWRFNKDPLGGLTPIANMLDVGELPFRPDVIPRPSGPRGRAREGSRAWADQMLGLQADPLPARRRPDELEEGLSLGPLPLPLTVSGFGPATSRLLGETFGMIPVRGGSGPAGSSGKSASAKPKKWQPGDSVSVVLIRGDSSAASNGTVTWVGPKGDRLLAFGHSMFEDGPSNLPIANARVHTIINSVDRSVKMSSPLTIQGLMYQDRQAAIALRTDLRAPMIPVKTVMRGPDPDLDPRTYDNEVAFGVDLTPNLVAGILAEAVDEAGRDATEVVIALHHEIDLQTSRGPRTLEIDEEVFFPQGLVGRILGRSRGVLVIMAALDNQFEVATIRGIRHEIRMSYGSPVEAIEQVRLIESEVHEGDVVRLAVTLRAF
;
A
#
# COMPACT_ATOMS: atom_id res chain seq x y z
N MET A 1 -5.60 -20.10 24.46
CA MET A 1 -6.96 -20.58 24.74
C MET A 1 -7.57 -21.01 23.42
N SER A 2 -8.16 -22.19 23.35
CA SER A 2 -8.90 -22.62 22.14
C SER A 2 -10.23 -21.86 22.05
N VAL A 3 -10.74 -21.69 20.82
CA VAL A 3 -12.08 -21.12 20.60
C VAL A 3 -13.19 -21.96 21.23
N ASP A 4 -12.98 -23.28 21.35
CA ASP A 4 -13.95 -24.19 21.99
C ASP A 4 -14.09 -23.99 23.48
N GLU A 5 -13.12 -23.33 24.11
CA GLU A 5 -13.16 -22.95 25.53
C GLU A 5 -13.88 -21.60 25.76
N VAL A 6 -14.18 -20.87 24.67
CA VAL A 6 -14.76 -19.52 24.74
C VAL A 6 -16.28 -19.60 24.79
N VAL A 7 -16.88 -18.95 25.78
CA VAL A 7 -18.34 -18.88 25.95
C VAL A 7 -18.79 -17.43 26.14
N PRO A 8 -20.03 -17.09 25.74
CA PRO A 8 -20.61 -15.78 25.98
C PRO A 8 -20.53 -15.33 27.45
N GLY A 9 -20.26 -14.04 27.66
CA GLY A 9 -20.13 -13.44 28.99
C GLY A 9 -18.72 -13.58 29.60
N MET A 10 -17.79 -14.30 28.99
CA MET A 10 -16.40 -14.30 29.44
C MET A 10 -15.81 -12.90 29.37
N LYS A 11 -15.11 -12.52 30.44
CA LYS A 11 -14.43 -11.22 30.56
C LYS A 11 -12.95 -11.33 30.30
N GLY A 12 -12.38 -10.25 29.81
CA GLY A 12 -10.98 -10.18 29.53
C GLY A 12 -10.54 -8.77 29.15
N HIS A 13 -9.38 -8.68 28.51
CA HIS A 13 -8.86 -7.39 28.04
C HIS A 13 -8.12 -7.55 26.73
N ALA A 14 -8.10 -6.47 25.96
CA ALA A 14 -7.21 -6.34 24.82
C ALA A 14 -6.09 -5.33 25.12
N VAL A 15 -5.01 -5.37 24.34
CA VAL A 15 -3.86 -4.48 24.53
C VAL A 15 -3.52 -3.77 23.21
N THR A 16 -3.39 -2.45 23.26
CA THR A 16 -3.06 -1.65 22.08
C THR A 16 -2.34 -0.35 22.47
N VAL A 17 -1.75 0.35 21.50
CA VAL A 17 -1.24 1.70 21.73
C VAL A 17 -2.33 2.71 21.37
N PHE A 18 -2.77 3.51 22.33
CA PHE A 18 -3.71 4.63 22.11
C PHE A 18 -2.97 5.92 21.79
N PHE A 19 -1.81 6.13 22.40
CA PHE A 19 -0.98 7.32 22.21
C PHE A 19 0.49 7.00 22.49
N GLY A 20 1.41 7.62 21.73
CA GLY A 20 2.84 7.41 21.89
C GLY A 20 3.28 6.03 21.39
N GLU A 21 4.10 5.35 22.18
CA GLU A 21 4.65 4.03 21.88
C GLU A 21 4.30 2.97 22.93
N LYS A 22 3.71 3.41 24.05
CA LYS A 22 3.37 2.53 25.16
C LYS A 22 1.98 1.93 24.94
N SER A 23 1.90 0.62 24.97
CA SER A 23 0.65 -0.12 24.94
C SER A 23 -0.11 0.00 26.27
N ASP A 24 -1.43 -0.01 26.19
CA ASP A 24 -2.35 0.05 27.32
C ASP A 24 -3.51 -0.92 27.12
N ARG A 25 -4.18 -1.30 28.20
CA ARG A 25 -5.28 -2.27 28.22
C ARG A 25 -6.62 -1.58 28.07
N PHE A 26 -7.57 -2.31 27.49
CA PHE A 26 -9.00 -1.98 27.54
C PHE A 26 -9.81 -3.26 27.77
N GLU A 27 -10.86 -3.14 28.57
CA GLU A 27 -11.69 -4.26 28.96
C GLU A 27 -12.64 -4.69 27.85
N ILE A 28 -12.86 -6.00 27.75
CA ILE A 28 -13.81 -6.61 26.81
C ILE A 28 -14.65 -7.69 27.48
N GLU A 29 -15.81 -7.96 26.87
CA GLU A 29 -16.68 -9.07 27.22
C GLU A 29 -17.09 -9.81 25.94
N VAL A 30 -17.00 -11.14 25.95
CA VAL A 30 -17.41 -11.98 24.83
C VAL A 30 -18.91 -11.94 24.66
N VAL A 31 -19.35 -11.65 23.43
CA VAL A 31 -20.77 -11.64 23.04
C VAL A 31 -21.17 -13.03 22.54
N ASP A 32 -20.42 -13.58 21.58
CA ASP A 32 -20.72 -14.90 21.00
C ASP A 32 -19.54 -15.42 20.16
N VAL A 33 -19.64 -16.69 19.72
CA VAL A 33 -18.68 -17.35 18.84
C VAL A 33 -19.35 -17.68 17.50
N MET A 34 -18.88 -17.07 16.44
CA MET A 34 -19.33 -17.33 15.06
C MET A 34 -18.48 -18.44 14.45
N ARG A 35 -19.07 -19.64 14.29
CA ARG A 35 -18.41 -20.79 13.68
C ARG A 35 -18.36 -20.67 12.16
N ASN A 36 -17.25 -21.06 11.56
CA ASN A 36 -17.01 -20.99 10.12
C ASN A 36 -17.32 -19.62 9.51
N TYR A 37 -16.96 -18.57 10.23
CA TYR A 37 -17.14 -17.19 9.76
C TYR A 37 -16.41 -16.94 8.43
N LEU A 38 -15.18 -17.40 8.31
CA LEU A 38 -14.43 -17.52 7.05
C LEU A 38 -14.10 -19.00 6.80
N PRO A 39 -13.70 -19.40 5.59
CA PRO A 39 -13.34 -20.79 5.31
C PRO A 39 -12.30 -21.32 6.31
N LYS A 40 -12.67 -22.32 7.13
CA LYS A 40 -11.85 -22.93 8.18
C LYS A 40 -11.39 -21.97 9.28
N GLN A 41 -12.11 -20.90 9.52
CA GLN A 41 -11.81 -19.92 10.54
C GLN A 41 -13.09 -19.47 11.24
N ASP A 42 -13.08 -19.56 12.57
CA ASP A 42 -14.10 -19.00 13.43
C ASP A 42 -13.79 -17.51 13.70
N ALA A 43 -14.78 -16.77 14.19
CA ALA A 43 -14.57 -15.46 14.79
C ALA A 43 -15.27 -15.37 16.14
N VAL A 44 -14.69 -14.69 17.11
CA VAL A 44 -15.31 -14.44 18.40
C VAL A 44 -15.73 -12.99 18.48
N LEU A 45 -17.01 -12.74 18.70
CA LEU A 45 -17.55 -11.41 18.92
C LEU A 45 -17.33 -10.96 20.34
N PHE A 46 -16.93 -9.72 20.52
CA PHE A 46 -16.77 -9.10 21.84
C PHE A 46 -17.25 -7.66 21.83
N ARG A 47 -17.63 -7.14 22.99
CA ARG A 47 -17.94 -5.73 23.22
C ARG A 47 -16.95 -5.16 24.23
N SER A 48 -16.60 -3.89 24.06
CA SER A 48 -15.84 -3.13 25.05
C SER A 48 -16.73 -2.07 25.71
N ASN A 49 -16.53 -1.86 27.01
CA ASN A 49 -17.15 -0.77 27.77
C ASN A 49 -16.08 0.27 28.18
N ASP A 50 -14.94 0.29 27.52
CA ASP A 50 -13.88 1.25 27.80
C ASP A 50 -14.30 2.66 27.32
N PRO A 51 -14.26 3.69 28.18
CA PRO A 51 -14.68 5.04 27.82
C PRO A 51 -13.95 5.63 26.61
N ARG A 52 -12.71 5.20 26.35
CA ARG A 52 -11.94 5.64 25.18
C ARG A 52 -12.53 5.14 23.86
N LEU A 53 -13.29 4.04 23.91
CA LEU A 53 -13.93 3.43 22.74
C LEU A 53 -15.41 3.77 22.60
N GLU A 54 -16.04 4.34 23.63
CA GLU A 54 -17.45 4.79 23.55
C GLU A 54 -17.66 5.79 22.40
N HIS A 55 -16.67 6.63 22.15
CA HIS A 55 -16.75 7.70 21.14
C HIS A 55 -16.18 7.28 19.78
N SER A 56 -15.16 6.46 19.76
CA SER A 56 -14.48 6.06 18.54
C SER A 56 -14.99 4.74 17.94
N GLY A 57 -15.65 3.92 18.72
CA GLY A 57 -15.86 2.51 18.38
C GLY A 57 -14.54 1.75 18.32
N ILE A 58 -14.53 0.63 17.61
CA ILE A 58 -13.33 -0.11 17.27
C ILE A 58 -12.58 0.60 16.12
N VAL A 59 -11.28 0.81 16.28
CA VAL A 59 -10.48 1.77 15.49
C VAL A 59 -9.58 1.05 14.49
N GLY A 60 -9.55 1.52 13.25
CA GLY A 60 -8.56 1.11 12.25
C GLY A 60 -7.12 1.33 12.75
N GLY A 61 -6.25 0.32 12.60
CA GLY A 61 -4.92 0.30 13.22
C GLY A 61 -4.87 -0.35 14.61
N MET A 62 -6.02 -0.73 15.20
CA MET A 62 -6.07 -1.66 16.32
C MET A 62 -6.01 -3.13 15.86
N SER A 63 -6.10 -3.39 14.57
CA SER A 63 -5.91 -4.72 13.99
C SER A 63 -4.68 -5.39 14.54
N GLY A 64 -4.82 -6.59 15.10
CA GLY A 64 -3.74 -7.32 15.78
C GLY A 64 -3.66 -7.12 17.29
N SER A 65 -4.47 -6.25 17.90
CA SER A 65 -4.49 -6.09 19.36
C SER A 65 -4.74 -7.46 20.03
N PRO A 66 -3.79 -7.99 20.82
CA PRO A 66 -3.96 -9.28 21.49
C PRO A 66 -5.10 -9.21 22.50
N ILE A 67 -5.93 -10.25 22.48
CA ILE A 67 -7.06 -10.39 23.40
C ILE A 67 -6.80 -11.57 24.33
N PHE A 68 -6.89 -11.29 25.62
CA PHE A 68 -6.72 -12.25 26.71
C PHE A 68 -8.04 -12.43 27.43
N LEU A 69 -8.46 -13.67 27.59
CA LEU A 69 -9.61 -14.06 28.41
C LEU A 69 -9.16 -14.77 29.68
N GLU A 70 -9.97 -14.68 30.71
CA GLU A 70 -9.76 -15.43 31.94
C GLU A 70 -10.38 -16.84 31.84
N ASP A 71 -9.59 -17.87 32.05
CA ASP A 71 -10.09 -19.23 32.09
C ASP A 71 -10.80 -19.54 33.44
N ALA A 72 -11.36 -20.76 33.57
CA ALA A 72 -12.07 -21.18 34.76
C ALA A 72 -11.21 -21.17 36.03
N LYS A 73 -9.88 -21.07 35.90
CA LYS A 73 -8.93 -20.99 37.03
C LYS A 73 -8.52 -19.57 37.35
N GLY A 74 -8.99 -18.60 36.57
CA GLY A 74 -8.60 -17.18 36.65
C GLY A 74 -7.27 -16.87 35.93
N ASP A 75 -6.71 -17.81 35.18
CA ASP A 75 -5.49 -17.57 34.41
C ASP A 75 -5.82 -16.84 33.12
N ARG A 76 -5.01 -15.83 32.79
CA ARG A 76 -5.15 -15.04 31.58
C ARG A 76 -4.47 -15.72 30.41
N ARG A 77 -5.26 -16.08 29.41
CA ARG A 77 -4.78 -16.81 28.23
C ARG A 77 -5.09 -16.05 26.95
N LEU A 78 -4.09 -15.92 26.07
CA LEU A 78 -4.26 -15.33 24.75
C LEU A 78 -5.25 -16.17 23.93
N VAL A 79 -6.32 -15.55 23.43
CA VAL A 79 -7.34 -16.22 22.62
C VAL A 79 -7.24 -15.84 21.15
N GLY A 80 -6.77 -14.64 20.83
CA GLY A 80 -6.65 -14.17 19.45
C GLY A 80 -6.31 -12.70 19.35
N ALA A 81 -6.60 -12.15 18.20
CA ALA A 81 -6.35 -10.76 17.84
C ALA A 81 -7.61 -10.04 17.41
N LEU A 82 -7.81 -8.81 17.83
CA LEU A 82 -8.81 -7.92 17.26
C LEU A 82 -8.57 -7.75 15.76
N SER A 83 -9.56 -8.08 14.94
CA SER A 83 -9.40 -8.16 13.48
C SER A 83 -10.56 -7.57 12.69
N TYR A 84 -11.78 -7.63 13.24
CA TYR A 84 -13.01 -7.34 12.52
C TYR A 84 -13.83 -6.27 13.22
N GLY A 85 -14.61 -5.55 12.41
CA GLY A 85 -15.54 -4.54 12.89
C GLY A 85 -16.62 -4.27 11.84
N TRP A 86 -17.52 -3.35 12.14
CA TRP A 86 -18.56 -2.90 11.24
C TRP A 86 -18.37 -1.44 10.88
N ARG A 87 -18.78 -1.10 9.69
CA ARG A 87 -18.92 0.29 9.25
C ARG A 87 -20.12 0.91 9.95
N PHE A 88 -20.01 2.18 10.34
CA PHE A 88 -21.05 2.94 11.05
C PHE A 88 -21.55 2.30 12.35
N ASN A 89 -20.73 1.43 12.98
CA ASN A 89 -21.10 0.81 14.23
C ASN A 89 -21.16 1.84 15.37
N LYS A 90 -22.28 1.87 16.09
CA LYS A 90 -22.48 2.78 17.23
C LYS A 90 -21.87 2.25 18.53
N ASP A 91 -21.81 0.93 18.67
CA ASP A 91 -21.28 0.27 19.85
C ASP A 91 -19.82 -0.13 19.63
N PRO A 92 -18.97 -0.17 20.67
CA PRO A 92 -17.62 -0.72 20.58
C PRO A 92 -17.65 -2.27 20.47
N LEU A 93 -18.26 -2.77 19.41
CA LEU A 93 -18.40 -4.19 19.10
C LEU A 93 -17.37 -4.55 18.03
N GLY A 94 -16.62 -5.62 18.26
CA GLY A 94 -15.59 -6.11 17.35
C GLY A 94 -15.54 -7.62 17.26
N GLY A 95 -14.76 -8.12 16.33
CA GLY A 95 -14.46 -9.54 16.17
C GLY A 95 -12.97 -9.83 16.27
N LEU A 96 -12.62 -10.99 16.78
CA LEU A 96 -11.24 -11.45 16.83
C LEU A 96 -11.01 -12.67 15.95
N THR A 97 -9.80 -12.76 15.39
CA THR A 97 -9.24 -13.96 14.78
C THR A 97 -8.61 -14.84 15.83
N PRO A 98 -8.95 -16.14 15.90
CA PRO A 98 -8.38 -17.07 16.88
C PRO A 98 -6.86 -17.20 16.73
N ILE A 99 -6.15 -17.28 17.85
CA ILE A 99 -4.69 -17.38 17.87
C ILE A 99 -4.16 -18.64 17.16
N ALA A 100 -4.91 -19.73 17.17
CA ALA A 100 -4.52 -20.96 16.47
C ALA A 100 -4.34 -20.72 14.97
N ASN A 101 -5.29 -20.05 14.32
CA ASN A 101 -5.19 -19.71 12.89
C ASN A 101 -4.01 -18.79 12.59
N MET A 102 -3.68 -17.89 13.50
CA MET A 102 -2.52 -17.00 13.34
C MET A 102 -1.19 -17.76 13.48
N LEU A 103 -1.11 -18.69 14.44
CA LEU A 103 0.10 -19.51 14.65
C LEU A 103 0.41 -20.37 13.44
N ASP A 104 -0.61 -20.93 12.78
CA ASP A 104 -0.44 -21.68 11.52
C ASP A 104 0.23 -20.82 10.44
N VAL A 105 -0.09 -19.52 10.36
CA VAL A 105 0.61 -18.59 9.46
C VAL A 105 2.07 -18.40 9.85
N GLY A 106 2.35 -18.34 11.16
CA GLY A 106 3.70 -18.20 11.69
C GLY A 106 4.63 -19.39 11.41
N GLU A 107 4.07 -20.58 11.19
CA GLU A 107 4.85 -21.78 10.85
C GLU A 107 5.17 -21.89 9.35
N LEU A 108 4.58 -21.06 8.50
CA LEU A 108 4.89 -21.03 7.06
C LEU A 108 6.35 -20.61 6.83
N PRO A 109 7.03 -21.20 5.86
CA PRO A 109 8.45 -20.92 5.62
C PRO A 109 8.67 -19.50 5.04
N PHE A 110 9.76 -18.87 5.43
CA PHE A 110 10.31 -17.73 4.71
C PHE A 110 10.94 -18.23 3.41
N ARG A 111 10.59 -17.63 2.29
CA ARG A 111 11.10 -17.93 0.96
C ARG A 111 11.66 -16.68 0.31
N PRO A 112 12.96 -16.38 0.49
CA PRO A 112 13.57 -15.15 -0.04
C PRO A 112 13.65 -15.11 -1.58
N ASP A 113 13.61 -16.27 -2.21
CA ASP A 113 13.68 -16.50 -3.66
C ASP A 113 12.30 -16.37 -4.35
N VAL A 114 11.24 -16.38 -3.58
CA VAL A 114 9.90 -16.18 -4.12
C VAL A 114 9.64 -14.67 -4.22
N ILE A 115 9.67 -14.16 -5.45
CA ILE A 115 9.11 -12.85 -5.74
C ILE A 115 7.62 -12.92 -5.44
N PRO A 116 7.08 -12.11 -4.52
CA PRO A 116 5.65 -12.10 -4.25
C PRO A 116 4.90 -11.85 -5.56
N ARG A 117 4.21 -12.85 -6.05
CA ARG A 117 3.27 -12.71 -7.16
C ARG A 117 1.87 -12.73 -6.57
N PRO A 118 0.99 -11.83 -6.99
CA PRO A 118 -0.37 -11.83 -6.52
C PRO A 118 -0.98 -13.21 -6.73
N SER A 119 -1.55 -13.78 -5.67
CA SER A 119 -2.25 -15.08 -5.72
C SER A 119 -3.65 -14.93 -6.35
N GLY A 120 -3.75 -14.16 -7.42
CA GLY A 120 -4.98 -14.13 -8.23
C GLY A 120 -5.10 -15.37 -9.10
N PRO A 121 -6.31 -15.75 -9.52
CA PRO A 121 -6.50 -16.84 -10.48
C PRO A 121 -5.58 -16.61 -11.68
N ARG A 122 -4.90 -17.66 -12.17
CA ARG A 122 -3.96 -17.61 -13.32
C ARG A 122 -4.52 -16.93 -14.60
N GLY A 123 -5.81 -16.61 -14.63
CA GLY A 123 -6.48 -15.80 -15.65
C GLY A 123 -6.16 -14.29 -15.58
N ARG A 124 -5.92 -13.74 -14.39
CA ARG A 124 -5.66 -12.28 -14.23
C ARG A 124 -4.26 -11.86 -14.66
N ALA A 125 -3.24 -12.72 -14.54
CA ALA A 125 -1.91 -12.45 -15.08
C ALA A 125 -1.94 -12.35 -16.62
N ARG A 126 -2.83 -13.11 -17.29
CA ARG A 126 -3.09 -13.01 -18.72
C ARG A 126 -3.92 -11.78 -19.10
N GLU A 127 -4.82 -11.35 -18.22
CA GLU A 127 -5.61 -10.11 -18.41
C GLU A 127 -4.73 -8.87 -18.16
N GLY A 128 -3.86 -8.90 -17.15
CA GLY A 128 -2.89 -7.81 -16.88
C GLY A 128 -1.89 -7.63 -18.02
N SER A 129 -1.33 -8.71 -18.58
CA SER A 129 -0.42 -8.64 -19.72
C SER A 129 -1.12 -8.31 -21.04
N ARG A 130 -2.40 -8.64 -21.21
CA ARG A 130 -3.22 -8.18 -22.33
C ARG A 130 -3.59 -6.70 -22.18
N ALA A 131 -4.10 -6.30 -21.02
CA ALA A 131 -4.39 -4.90 -20.73
C ALA A 131 -3.14 -4.02 -20.91
N TRP A 132 -1.96 -4.52 -20.52
CA TRP A 132 -0.68 -3.87 -20.76
C TRP A 132 -0.34 -3.78 -22.25
N ALA A 133 -0.48 -4.88 -23.00
CA ALA A 133 -0.23 -4.87 -24.46
C ALA A 133 -1.20 -3.93 -25.20
N ASP A 134 -2.48 -3.95 -24.81
CA ASP A 134 -3.51 -3.07 -25.36
C ASP A 134 -3.21 -1.59 -25.03
N GLN A 135 -2.66 -1.33 -23.85
CA GLN A 135 -2.26 0.00 -23.40
C GLN A 135 -1.00 0.51 -24.12
N MET A 136 0.00 -0.35 -24.33
CA MET A 136 1.20 -0.04 -25.13
C MET A 136 0.88 0.21 -26.60
N LEU A 137 -0.17 -0.42 -27.14
CA LEU A 137 -0.63 -0.27 -28.50
C LEU A 137 -1.60 0.90 -28.68
N GLY A 138 -1.85 1.69 -27.60
CA GLY A 138 -2.78 2.83 -27.65
C GLY A 138 -4.25 2.42 -27.71
N LEU A 139 -4.55 1.14 -27.48
CA LEU A 139 -5.91 0.66 -27.32
C LEU A 139 -6.39 1.08 -25.92
N GLN A 140 -7.60 1.64 -25.82
CA GLN A 140 -8.16 2.17 -24.56
C GLN A 140 -8.10 1.11 -23.44
N ALA A 141 -7.14 1.23 -22.54
CA ALA A 141 -7.08 0.42 -21.35
C ALA A 141 -7.58 1.25 -20.16
N ASP A 142 -8.38 0.61 -19.32
CA ASP A 142 -8.75 1.16 -18.03
C ASP A 142 -7.49 1.40 -17.16
N PRO A 143 -7.52 2.37 -16.24
CA PRO A 143 -6.43 2.59 -15.30
C PRO A 143 -6.09 1.27 -14.58
N LEU A 144 -4.82 1.13 -14.16
CA LEU A 144 -4.35 0.00 -13.36
C LEU A 144 -5.46 -0.38 -12.35
N PRO A 145 -5.91 -1.65 -12.35
CA PRO A 145 -7.04 -2.01 -11.51
C PRO A 145 -6.70 -1.68 -10.07
N ALA A 146 -7.41 -0.68 -9.52
CA ALA A 146 -7.36 -0.42 -8.10
C ALA A 146 -7.69 -1.72 -7.37
N ARG A 147 -6.91 -2.11 -6.37
CA ARG A 147 -7.29 -3.22 -5.50
C ARG A 147 -8.65 -2.87 -4.91
N ARG A 148 -9.66 -3.68 -5.22
CA ARG A 148 -10.99 -3.46 -4.65
C ARG A 148 -10.88 -3.54 -3.14
N ARG A 149 -11.42 -2.54 -2.47
CA ARG A 149 -11.56 -2.62 -1.02
C ARG A 149 -12.42 -3.83 -0.69
N PRO A 150 -12.04 -4.65 0.31
CA PRO A 150 -12.88 -5.77 0.73
C PRO A 150 -14.33 -5.35 1.03
N ASP A 151 -14.52 -4.11 1.46
CA ASP A 151 -15.79 -3.50 1.83
C ASP A 151 -16.64 -3.01 0.63
N GLU A 152 -16.06 -2.83 -0.56
CA GLU A 152 -16.83 -2.51 -1.77
C GLU A 152 -17.61 -3.74 -2.32
N LEU A 153 -17.23 -4.93 -1.83
CA LEU A 153 -17.91 -6.19 -2.20
C LEU A 153 -19.09 -6.51 -1.27
N GLU A 154 -19.25 -5.78 -0.16
CA GLU A 154 -20.24 -6.04 0.86
C GLU A 154 -21.20 -4.85 0.99
N GLU A 155 -22.24 -4.83 0.17
CA GLU A 155 -23.43 -4.01 0.43
C GLU A 155 -24.16 -4.59 1.65
N GLY A 156 -24.06 -3.95 2.82
CA GLY A 156 -24.80 -4.31 4.01
C GLY A 156 -24.03 -4.18 5.33
N LEU A 157 -24.70 -4.58 6.41
CA LEU A 157 -24.16 -4.63 7.78
C LEU A 157 -23.37 -5.94 7.99
N SER A 158 -22.27 -6.13 7.26
CA SER A 158 -21.42 -7.30 7.45
C SER A 158 -20.20 -6.99 8.30
N LEU A 159 -19.78 -7.96 9.08
CA LEU A 159 -18.53 -7.92 9.83
C LEU A 159 -17.37 -8.08 8.83
N GLY A 160 -16.52 -7.11 8.70
CA GLY A 160 -15.38 -7.14 7.79
C GLY A 160 -14.05 -6.89 8.50
N PRO A 161 -12.91 -7.13 7.84
CA PRO A 161 -11.61 -6.74 8.36
C PRO A 161 -11.59 -5.26 8.72
N LEU A 162 -10.93 -4.93 9.83
CA LEU A 162 -10.74 -3.52 10.20
C LEU A 162 -9.96 -2.78 9.11
N PRO A 163 -10.37 -1.56 8.79
CA PRO A 163 -9.69 -0.79 7.76
C PRO A 163 -8.25 -0.50 8.19
N LEU A 164 -7.33 -0.69 7.26
CA LEU A 164 -5.93 -0.36 7.48
C LEU A 164 -5.70 1.14 7.20
N PRO A 165 -5.19 1.91 8.18
CA PRO A 165 -4.74 3.26 7.91
C PRO A 165 -3.46 3.24 7.06
N LEU A 166 -3.42 4.02 5.99
CA LEU A 166 -2.21 4.34 5.24
C LEU A 166 -1.73 5.72 5.68
N THR A 167 -0.78 5.76 6.60
CA THR A 167 -0.15 7.03 6.98
C THR A 167 0.75 7.48 5.86
N VAL A 168 0.52 8.71 5.39
CA VAL A 168 1.28 9.33 4.29
C VAL A 168 1.82 10.69 4.73
N SER A 169 3.04 11.00 4.30
CA SER A 169 3.67 12.32 4.44
C SER A 169 4.48 12.65 3.21
N GLY A 170 4.69 13.94 2.92
CA GLY A 170 5.31 14.39 1.67
C GLY A 170 4.43 14.15 0.43
N PHE A 171 3.12 13.94 0.63
CA PHE A 171 2.13 13.79 -0.43
C PHE A 171 0.97 14.78 -0.25
N GLY A 172 0.55 15.39 -1.35
CA GLY A 172 -0.63 16.24 -1.42
C GLY A 172 -1.94 15.45 -1.28
N PRO A 173 -3.09 16.15 -1.19
CA PRO A 173 -4.39 15.49 -1.01
C PRO A 173 -4.77 14.54 -2.16
N ALA A 174 -4.44 14.92 -3.40
CA ALA A 174 -4.77 14.13 -4.59
C ALA A 174 -3.99 12.81 -4.63
N THR A 175 -2.67 12.88 -4.46
CA THR A 175 -1.81 11.69 -4.44
C THR A 175 -2.07 10.81 -3.23
N SER A 176 -2.34 11.40 -2.05
CA SER A 176 -2.72 10.64 -0.85
C SER A 176 -3.98 9.82 -1.08
N ARG A 177 -4.99 10.40 -1.72
CA ARG A 177 -6.24 9.71 -2.09
C ARG A 177 -5.97 8.61 -3.09
N LEU A 178 -5.20 8.90 -4.15
CA LEU A 178 -4.83 7.91 -5.17
C LEU A 178 -4.15 6.68 -4.55
N LEU A 179 -3.18 6.88 -3.66
CA LEU A 179 -2.51 5.77 -2.95
C LEU A 179 -3.50 4.98 -2.08
N GLY A 180 -4.38 5.68 -1.35
CA GLY A 180 -5.40 5.04 -0.53
C GLY A 180 -6.35 4.16 -1.37
N GLU A 181 -6.84 4.68 -2.50
CA GLU A 181 -7.70 3.95 -3.43
C GLU A 181 -6.97 2.77 -4.08
N THR A 182 -5.73 2.97 -4.53
CA THR A 182 -4.90 1.92 -5.14
C THR A 182 -4.68 0.73 -4.21
N PHE A 183 -4.43 0.98 -2.93
CA PHE A 183 -4.14 -0.07 -1.96
C PHE A 183 -5.35 -0.50 -1.12
N GLY A 184 -6.53 0.08 -1.32
CA GLY A 184 -7.71 -0.22 -0.54
C GLY A 184 -7.58 0.18 0.93
N MET A 185 -6.82 1.23 1.24
CA MET A 185 -6.52 1.71 2.60
C MET A 185 -7.08 3.10 2.83
N ILE A 186 -7.25 3.47 4.10
CA ILE A 186 -7.68 4.83 4.47
C ILE A 186 -6.44 5.73 4.55
N PRO A 187 -6.29 6.71 3.65
CA PRO A 187 -5.16 7.62 3.70
C PRO A 187 -5.29 8.57 4.90
N VAL A 188 -4.27 8.58 5.76
CA VAL A 188 -4.16 9.45 6.93
C VAL A 188 -2.93 10.31 6.75
N ARG A 189 -3.11 11.61 6.51
CA ARG A 189 -1.98 12.54 6.37
C ARG A 189 -1.37 12.79 7.74
N GLY A 190 -0.10 12.47 7.88
CA GLY A 190 0.67 12.58 9.12
C GLY A 190 2.09 13.05 8.86
N GLY A 191 2.88 13.22 9.90
CA GLY A 191 4.30 13.50 9.77
C GLY A 191 5.11 12.24 9.47
N SER A 192 6.23 12.37 8.77
CA SER A 192 7.22 11.31 8.66
C SER A 192 7.94 11.13 9.99
N GLY A 193 8.07 9.88 10.43
CA GLY A 193 9.01 9.54 11.51
C GLY A 193 10.43 9.38 10.95
N PRO A 194 11.44 9.06 11.80
CA PRO A 194 12.83 8.84 11.37
C PRO A 194 12.98 7.76 10.27
N ALA A 195 12.05 6.83 10.16
CA ALA A 195 12.04 5.84 9.08
C ALA A 195 11.61 6.43 7.73
N GLY A 196 10.94 7.59 7.74
CA GLY A 196 10.55 8.33 6.55
C GLY A 196 11.60 9.33 6.07
N SER A 197 12.73 9.50 6.77
CA SER A 197 13.81 10.36 6.29
C SER A 197 14.86 9.54 5.54
N SER A 198 15.32 10.03 4.39
CA SER A 198 16.39 9.44 3.58
C SER A 198 17.77 9.48 4.27
N GLY A 199 17.85 10.05 5.48
CA GLY A 199 19.05 10.02 6.30
C GLY A 199 19.38 8.58 6.73
N LYS A 200 20.66 8.20 6.62
CA LYS A 200 21.21 6.95 7.13
C LYS A 200 20.54 6.64 8.46
N SER A 201 19.71 5.60 8.48
CA SER A 201 19.06 5.11 9.70
C SER A 201 20.16 5.02 10.75
N ALA A 202 20.15 5.96 11.70
CA ALA A 202 21.04 5.87 12.83
C ALA A 202 20.87 4.46 13.39
N SER A 203 21.94 3.80 13.77
CA SER A 203 21.94 2.44 14.30
C SER A 203 21.01 2.40 15.53
N ALA A 204 19.72 2.31 15.24
CA ALA A 204 18.68 2.30 16.25
C ALA A 204 18.80 0.96 16.98
N LYS A 205 18.81 1.03 18.30
CA LYS A 205 18.79 -0.19 19.14
C LYS A 205 17.62 -1.08 18.73
N PRO A 206 17.82 -2.39 18.58
CA PRO A 206 16.74 -3.31 18.30
C PRO A 206 15.61 -3.12 19.32
N LYS A 207 14.37 -3.00 18.84
CA LYS A 207 13.21 -2.93 19.72
C LYS A 207 12.97 -4.29 20.36
N LYS A 208 12.77 -4.31 21.65
CA LYS A 208 12.21 -5.49 22.35
C LYS A 208 10.70 -5.46 22.18
N TRP A 209 10.21 -6.23 21.23
CA TRP A 209 8.80 -6.32 20.91
C TRP A 209 7.97 -6.99 22.02
N GLN A 210 6.76 -6.51 22.19
CA GLN A 210 5.77 -7.04 23.12
C GLN A 210 4.39 -7.13 22.43
N PRO A 211 3.52 -8.06 22.83
CA PRO A 211 2.13 -8.05 22.42
C PRO A 211 1.46 -6.72 22.78
N GLY A 212 0.74 -6.13 21.81
CA GLY A 212 0.13 -4.81 21.94
C GLY A 212 0.97 -3.65 21.37
N ASP A 213 2.22 -3.88 21.01
CA ASP A 213 3.06 -2.86 20.36
C ASP A 213 2.53 -2.47 18.99
N SER A 214 2.70 -1.19 18.64
CA SER A 214 2.34 -0.69 17.29
C SER A 214 3.44 -1.03 16.29
N VAL A 215 3.04 -1.61 15.15
CA VAL A 215 3.91 -2.00 14.04
C VAL A 215 3.40 -1.40 12.74
N SER A 216 4.32 -0.89 11.93
CA SER A 216 4.02 -0.41 10.57
C SER A 216 4.69 -1.28 9.53
N VAL A 217 4.00 -1.53 8.42
CA VAL A 217 4.58 -2.06 7.18
C VAL A 217 4.89 -0.86 6.30
N VAL A 218 6.18 -0.68 5.96
CA VAL A 218 6.68 0.51 5.25
C VAL A 218 6.65 0.26 3.75
N LEU A 219 5.96 1.12 3.01
CA LEU A 219 5.83 1.05 1.56
C LEU A 219 6.76 2.04 0.84
N ILE A 220 6.82 3.27 1.34
CA ILE A 220 7.70 4.34 0.85
C ILE A 220 8.38 4.98 2.05
N ARG A 221 9.67 5.30 1.90
CA ARG A 221 10.41 6.16 2.84
C ARG A 221 11.32 7.11 2.08
N GLY A 222 11.69 8.22 2.69
CA GLY A 222 12.53 9.25 2.12
C GLY A 222 11.90 10.62 2.30
N ASP A 223 11.97 11.46 1.28
CA ASP A 223 11.32 12.77 1.26
C ASP A 223 9.79 12.62 1.29
N SER A 224 9.29 11.52 0.72
CA SER A 224 7.91 11.07 0.91
C SER A 224 7.88 9.77 1.71
N SER A 225 6.79 9.55 2.45
CA SER A 225 6.60 8.34 3.26
C SER A 225 5.18 7.81 3.14
N ALA A 226 5.07 6.49 3.04
CA ALA A 226 3.78 5.78 3.12
C ALA A 226 3.97 4.48 3.91
N ALA A 227 3.13 4.26 4.92
CA ALA A 227 3.18 3.05 5.74
C ALA A 227 1.80 2.69 6.28
N SER A 228 1.50 1.39 6.32
CA SER A 228 0.29 0.90 6.97
C SER A 228 0.58 0.49 8.41
N ASN A 229 -0.34 0.77 9.32
CA ASN A 229 -0.16 0.55 10.75
C ASN A 229 -1.16 -0.43 11.34
N GLY A 230 -0.68 -1.25 12.28
CA GLY A 230 -1.47 -2.16 13.11
C GLY A 230 -0.78 -2.49 14.42
N THR A 231 -1.10 -3.65 14.99
CA THR A 231 -0.67 -4.05 16.33
C THR A 231 -0.09 -5.46 16.32
N VAL A 232 0.97 -5.69 17.11
CA VAL A 232 1.58 -7.00 17.32
C VAL A 232 0.71 -7.83 18.26
N THR A 233 0.34 -9.03 17.82
CA THR A 233 -0.50 -9.95 18.61
C THR A 233 0.35 -10.88 19.46
N TRP A 234 1.37 -11.46 18.88
CA TRP A 234 2.20 -12.49 19.50
C TRP A 234 3.66 -12.29 19.17
N VAL A 235 4.50 -12.64 20.14
CA VAL A 235 5.96 -12.59 20.03
C VAL A 235 6.50 -13.96 20.35
N GLY A 236 7.29 -14.53 19.45
CA GLY A 236 7.94 -15.83 19.64
C GLY A 236 8.93 -15.81 20.79
N PRO A 237 9.25 -16.98 21.37
CA PRO A 237 10.10 -17.08 22.57
C PRO A 237 11.49 -16.43 22.43
N LYS A 238 12.03 -16.41 21.21
CA LYS A 238 13.33 -15.76 20.90
C LYS A 238 13.21 -14.29 20.53
N GLY A 239 11.98 -13.77 20.37
CA GLY A 239 11.73 -12.39 19.93
C GLY A 239 11.99 -12.11 18.45
N ASP A 240 12.34 -13.13 17.67
CA ASP A 240 12.68 -13.03 16.24
C ASP A 240 11.49 -13.21 15.32
N ARG A 241 10.40 -13.81 15.80
CA ARG A 241 9.14 -14.01 15.06
C ARG A 241 7.99 -13.30 15.74
N LEU A 242 7.18 -12.60 14.95
CA LEU A 242 5.99 -11.89 15.41
C LEU A 242 4.79 -12.26 14.53
N LEU A 243 3.59 -12.19 15.11
CA LEU A 243 2.32 -12.21 14.40
C LEU A 243 1.58 -10.92 14.68
N ALA A 244 0.94 -10.35 13.64
CA ALA A 244 0.27 -9.07 13.75
C ALA A 244 -0.99 -9.00 12.87
N PHE A 245 -1.78 -7.94 13.01
CA PHE A 245 -2.97 -7.54 12.26
C PHE A 245 -4.21 -8.44 12.50
N GLY A 246 -4.06 -9.75 12.61
CA GLY A 246 -5.19 -10.68 12.75
C GLY A 246 -6.01 -10.87 11.47
N HIS A 247 -5.63 -10.23 10.39
CA HIS A 247 -6.15 -10.37 9.04
C HIS A 247 -5.05 -10.04 8.02
N SER A 248 -5.30 -10.28 6.74
CA SER A 248 -4.37 -9.94 5.66
C SER A 248 -4.24 -8.42 5.47
N MET A 249 -3.11 -8.00 4.92
CA MET A 249 -2.90 -6.64 4.42
C MET A 249 -3.25 -6.54 2.93
N PHE A 250 -2.68 -7.42 2.10
CA PHE A 250 -2.87 -7.52 0.66
C PHE A 250 -3.31 -8.92 0.20
N GLU A 251 -3.20 -9.91 1.08
CA GLU A 251 -3.44 -11.33 0.80
C GLU A 251 -2.48 -11.91 -0.25
N ASP A 252 -1.27 -11.37 -0.35
CA ASP A 252 -0.27 -11.74 -1.36
C ASP A 252 0.43 -13.07 -1.08
N GLY A 253 0.22 -13.65 0.10
CA GLY A 253 0.90 -14.87 0.50
C GLY A 253 2.34 -14.63 0.96
N PRO A 254 3.37 -15.27 0.34
CA PRO A 254 4.76 -14.95 0.65
C PRO A 254 5.05 -13.48 0.33
N SER A 255 5.72 -12.77 1.23
CA SER A 255 5.96 -11.34 1.15
C SER A 255 7.39 -11.01 1.56
N ASN A 256 7.84 -9.79 1.28
CA ASN A 256 9.16 -9.30 1.67
C ASN A 256 9.09 -7.77 1.86
N LEU A 257 8.25 -7.32 2.77
CA LEU A 257 8.03 -5.90 3.02
C LEU A 257 8.68 -5.45 4.34
N PRO A 258 9.33 -4.27 4.37
CA PRO A 258 9.96 -3.76 5.58
C PRO A 258 8.92 -3.48 6.67
N ILE A 259 9.27 -3.81 7.92
CA ILE A 259 8.48 -3.42 9.09
C ILE A 259 9.25 -2.46 9.98
N ALA A 260 8.52 -1.54 10.61
CA ALA A 260 9.04 -0.57 11.57
C ALA A 260 8.21 -0.59 12.85
N ASN A 261 8.81 -0.21 13.98
CA ASN A 261 8.02 0.22 15.11
C ASN A 261 7.33 1.56 14.79
N ALA A 262 6.24 1.85 15.47
CA ALA A 262 5.44 3.03 15.18
C ALA A 262 5.09 3.82 16.45
N ARG A 263 4.91 5.12 16.26
CA ARG A 263 4.36 6.04 17.25
C ARG A 263 2.94 6.43 16.84
N VAL A 264 1.99 6.24 17.73
CA VAL A 264 0.60 6.69 17.55
C VAL A 264 0.51 8.14 18.04
N HIS A 265 0.07 9.06 17.19
CA HIS A 265 -0.09 10.48 17.53
C HIS A 265 -1.43 10.74 18.17
N THR A 266 -2.49 10.15 17.62
CA THR A 266 -3.86 10.26 18.11
C THR A 266 -4.76 9.24 17.42
N ILE A 267 -5.98 9.13 17.91
CA ILE A 267 -7.09 8.48 17.21
C ILE A 267 -7.94 9.57 16.58
N ILE A 268 -8.18 9.46 15.28
CA ILE A 268 -9.12 10.32 14.56
C ILE A 268 -10.48 9.66 14.66
N ASN A 269 -11.36 10.24 15.48
CA ASN A 269 -12.73 9.77 15.63
C ASN A 269 -13.56 10.19 14.43
N SER A 270 -14.26 9.25 13.83
CA SER A 270 -15.08 9.45 12.64
C SER A 270 -16.42 8.74 12.76
N VAL A 271 -17.46 9.30 12.15
CA VAL A 271 -18.78 8.68 12.09
C VAL A 271 -18.77 7.41 11.24
N ASP A 272 -17.97 7.39 10.18
CA ASP A 272 -17.83 6.22 9.29
C ASP A 272 -16.87 5.20 9.90
N ARG A 273 -15.60 5.58 10.06
CA ARG A 273 -14.52 4.72 10.56
C ARG A 273 -13.45 5.53 11.27
N SER A 274 -13.27 5.27 12.53
CA SER A 274 -12.18 5.84 13.30
C SER A 274 -10.85 5.15 12.94
N VAL A 275 -9.77 5.92 12.91
CA VAL A 275 -8.44 5.39 12.56
C VAL A 275 -7.34 5.96 13.45
N LYS A 276 -6.30 5.19 13.69
CA LYS A 276 -5.07 5.68 14.31
C LYS A 276 -4.27 6.51 13.31
N MET A 277 -3.88 7.71 13.74
CA MET A 277 -2.85 8.51 13.09
C MET A 277 -1.51 8.15 13.72
N SER A 278 -0.61 7.58 12.93
CA SER A 278 0.70 7.09 13.43
C SER A 278 1.82 7.44 12.46
N SER A 279 3.07 7.30 12.90
CA SER A 279 4.25 7.41 12.05
C SER A 279 5.17 6.22 12.27
N PRO A 280 5.74 5.64 11.21
CA PRO A 280 6.78 4.63 11.32
C PRO A 280 8.05 5.28 11.90
N LEU A 281 8.74 4.59 12.82
CA LEU A 281 9.95 5.12 13.45
C LEU A 281 11.23 4.54 12.84
N THR A 282 11.48 3.26 13.06
CA THR A 282 12.73 2.61 12.62
C THR A 282 12.44 1.25 12.04
N ILE A 283 13.05 0.91 10.91
CA ILE A 283 12.91 -0.42 10.31
C ILE A 283 13.56 -1.45 11.22
N GLN A 284 12.77 -2.43 11.65
CA GLN A 284 13.12 -3.45 12.63
C GLN A 284 13.12 -4.88 12.09
N GLY A 285 12.67 -5.08 10.84
CA GLY A 285 12.55 -6.41 10.26
C GLY A 285 11.81 -6.42 8.93
N LEU A 286 11.22 -7.56 8.63
CA LEU A 286 10.38 -7.74 7.43
C LEU A 286 9.12 -8.55 7.73
N MET A 287 8.09 -8.34 6.92
CA MET A 287 6.92 -9.18 6.78
C MET A 287 7.22 -10.26 5.74
N TYR A 288 7.05 -11.55 6.09
CA TYR A 288 7.36 -12.66 5.18
C TYR A 288 6.15 -13.46 4.74
N GLN A 289 5.01 -13.31 5.41
CA GLN A 289 3.73 -13.89 5.02
C GLN A 289 2.62 -12.88 5.23
N ASP A 290 1.69 -12.85 4.27
CA ASP A 290 0.45 -12.09 4.30
C ASP A 290 -0.71 -13.01 3.99
N ARG A 291 -1.45 -13.43 5.01
CA ARG A 291 -2.48 -14.46 4.93
C ARG A 291 -3.77 -14.00 5.59
N GLN A 292 -4.87 -14.67 5.25
CA GLN A 292 -6.21 -14.37 5.77
C GLN A 292 -6.24 -14.12 7.29
N ALA A 293 -5.53 -14.93 8.08
CA ALA A 293 -5.59 -14.87 9.55
C ALA A 293 -4.54 -13.96 10.20
N ALA A 294 -3.46 -13.60 9.50
CA ALA A 294 -2.40 -12.76 10.05
C ALA A 294 -1.36 -12.34 9.01
N ILE A 295 -0.58 -11.33 9.35
CA ILE A 295 0.75 -11.13 8.80
C ILE A 295 1.79 -11.73 9.73
N ALA A 296 2.80 -12.42 9.16
CA ALA A 296 3.92 -12.97 9.93
C ALA A 296 5.22 -12.21 9.63
N LEU A 297 5.96 -11.88 10.68
CA LEU A 297 7.08 -10.96 10.66
C LEU A 297 8.35 -11.62 11.20
N ARG A 298 9.51 -11.19 10.68
CA ARG A 298 10.85 -11.55 11.15
C ARG A 298 11.63 -10.30 11.52
N THR A 299 12.22 -10.27 12.71
CA THR A 299 13.00 -9.12 13.20
C THR A 299 14.51 -9.28 12.98
N ASP A 300 14.95 -10.47 12.69
CA ASP A 300 16.36 -10.82 12.39
C ASP A 300 16.71 -10.70 10.89
N LEU A 301 15.72 -10.44 10.03
CA LEU A 301 15.86 -10.27 8.60
C LEU A 301 15.56 -8.83 8.16
N ARG A 302 15.96 -8.46 6.95
CA ARG A 302 15.70 -7.14 6.36
C ARG A 302 15.17 -7.30 4.95
N ALA A 303 14.11 -6.58 4.63
CA ALA A 303 13.60 -6.46 3.28
C ALA A 303 14.44 -5.48 2.47
N PRO A 304 14.71 -5.75 1.19
CA PRO A 304 15.29 -4.77 0.29
C PRO A 304 14.29 -3.66 0.02
N MET A 305 14.80 -2.44 -0.16
CA MET A 305 14.04 -1.34 -0.72
C MET A 305 14.75 -0.83 -1.97
N ILE A 306 13.98 -0.34 -2.93
CA ILE A 306 14.47 0.15 -4.22
C ILE A 306 14.64 1.66 -4.11
N PRO A 307 15.85 2.20 -4.29
CA PRO A 307 16.05 3.65 -4.33
C PRO A 307 15.37 4.24 -5.58
N VAL A 308 14.65 5.34 -5.37
CA VAL A 308 13.96 6.11 -6.41
C VAL A 308 14.37 7.57 -6.26
N LYS A 309 15.14 8.07 -7.22
CA LYS A 309 15.54 9.47 -7.29
C LYS A 309 14.74 10.20 -8.36
N THR A 310 14.07 11.28 -7.99
CA THR A 310 13.31 12.12 -8.92
C THR A 310 13.90 13.52 -8.92
N VAL A 311 14.29 13.99 -10.10
CA VAL A 311 14.76 15.39 -10.33
C VAL A 311 13.70 16.10 -11.12
N MET A 312 13.11 17.14 -10.53
CA MET A 312 12.03 17.93 -11.12
C MET A 312 12.53 19.32 -11.50
N ARG A 313 12.41 19.70 -12.76
CA ARG A 313 12.63 21.04 -13.27
C ARG A 313 11.27 21.66 -13.61
N GLY A 314 10.92 22.71 -12.89
CA GLY A 314 9.72 23.51 -13.16
C GLY A 314 9.81 24.29 -14.47
N PRO A 315 8.73 25.01 -14.83
CA PRO A 315 8.68 25.81 -16.05
C PRO A 315 9.56 27.06 -16.00
N ASP A 316 9.97 27.51 -14.82
CA ASP A 316 10.89 28.62 -14.63
C ASP A 316 12.33 28.11 -14.66
N PRO A 317 13.13 28.46 -15.70
CA PRO A 317 14.49 27.99 -15.86
C PRO A 317 15.48 28.58 -14.83
N ASP A 318 15.11 29.68 -14.17
CA ASP A 318 15.97 30.36 -13.18
C ASP A 318 15.85 29.71 -11.80
N LEU A 319 14.91 28.80 -11.59
CA LEU A 319 14.77 28.06 -10.35
C LEU A 319 15.59 26.75 -10.34
N ASP A 320 16.27 26.51 -9.23
CA ASP A 320 17.00 25.25 -9.03
C ASP A 320 16.08 24.03 -9.12
N PRO A 321 16.54 22.92 -9.71
CA PRO A 321 15.79 21.70 -9.75
C PRO A 321 15.49 21.16 -8.35
N ARG A 322 14.27 20.71 -8.12
CA ARG A 322 13.94 19.98 -6.89
C ARG A 322 14.33 18.53 -7.05
N THR A 323 14.97 17.99 -6.03
CA THR A 323 15.33 16.57 -5.98
C THR A 323 14.59 15.89 -4.84
N TYR A 324 14.02 14.73 -5.13
CA TYR A 324 13.36 13.87 -4.16
C TYR A 324 14.09 12.54 -4.11
N ASP A 325 14.60 12.20 -2.92
CA ASP A 325 15.25 10.93 -2.65
C ASP A 325 14.31 10.04 -1.84
N ASN A 326 13.84 8.97 -2.47
CA ASN A 326 12.92 8.01 -1.88
C ASN A 326 13.44 6.58 -2.02
N GLU A 327 12.87 5.69 -1.23
CA GLU A 327 13.01 4.25 -1.41
C GLU A 327 11.60 3.62 -1.35
N VAL A 328 11.33 2.68 -2.24
CA VAL A 328 10.05 1.97 -2.31
C VAL A 328 10.22 0.50 -1.98
N ALA A 329 9.22 -0.08 -1.34
CA ALA A 329 9.15 -1.50 -1.07
C ALA A 329 9.05 -2.31 -2.38
N PHE A 330 9.64 -3.52 -2.37
CA PHE A 330 9.65 -4.40 -3.52
C PHE A 330 8.38 -5.26 -3.57
N GLY A 331 7.76 -5.31 -4.73
CA GLY A 331 6.63 -6.19 -5.05
C GLY A 331 6.22 -6.01 -6.50
N VAL A 332 5.78 -7.07 -7.17
CA VAL A 332 5.48 -7.03 -8.62
C VAL A 332 4.42 -5.98 -8.94
N ASP A 333 3.29 -6.00 -8.23
CA ASP A 333 2.23 -5.01 -8.41
C ASP A 333 2.41 -3.76 -7.55
N LEU A 334 3.17 -3.90 -6.45
CA LEU A 334 3.34 -2.83 -5.47
C LEU A 334 4.29 -1.74 -5.98
N THR A 335 5.49 -2.15 -6.43
CA THR A 335 6.56 -1.21 -6.84
C THR A 335 6.11 -0.23 -7.93
N PRO A 336 5.46 -0.65 -9.05
CA PRO A 336 5.02 0.29 -10.07
C PRO A 336 4.04 1.35 -9.54
N ASN A 337 3.11 0.94 -8.67
CA ASN A 337 2.12 1.84 -8.08
C ASN A 337 2.75 2.84 -7.09
N LEU A 338 3.76 2.41 -6.32
CA LEU A 338 4.50 3.30 -5.42
C LEU A 338 5.32 4.33 -6.19
N VAL A 339 5.99 3.90 -7.26
CA VAL A 339 6.74 4.80 -8.16
C VAL A 339 5.79 5.79 -8.85
N ALA A 340 4.64 5.33 -9.34
CA ALA A 340 3.62 6.21 -9.92
C ALA A 340 3.14 7.26 -8.92
N GLY A 341 2.97 6.92 -7.64
CA GLY A 341 2.63 7.86 -6.57
C GLY A 341 3.70 8.94 -6.37
N ILE A 342 4.99 8.57 -6.36
CA ILE A 342 6.10 9.53 -6.24
C ILE A 342 6.14 10.48 -7.45
N LEU A 343 5.99 9.95 -8.67
CA LEU A 343 5.94 10.76 -9.88
C LEU A 343 4.74 11.71 -9.88
N ALA A 344 3.55 11.21 -9.49
CA ALA A 344 2.34 12.01 -9.40
C ALA A 344 2.51 13.21 -8.46
N GLU A 345 3.14 13.00 -7.31
CA GLU A 345 3.39 14.08 -6.36
C GLU A 345 4.37 15.11 -6.88
N ALA A 346 5.49 14.66 -7.47
CA ALA A 346 6.48 15.58 -8.03
C ALA A 346 5.88 16.51 -9.08
N VAL A 347 4.97 15.98 -9.91
CA VAL A 347 4.27 16.76 -10.94
C VAL A 347 3.17 17.62 -10.35
N ASP A 348 2.36 17.10 -9.40
CA ASP A 348 1.28 17.87 -8.75
C ASP A 348 1.84 19.09 -8.00
N GLU A 349 2.95 18.91 -7.31
CA GLU A 349 3.61 19.99 -6.57
C GLU A 349 4.11 21.10 -7.52
N ALA A 350 4.65 20.74 -8.67
CA ALA A 350 5.19 21.71 -9.63
C ALA A 350 4.10 22.39 -10.48
N GLY A 351 2.98 21.71 -10.71
CA GLY A 351 1.93 22.13 -11.65
C GLY A 351 0.62 22.62 -11.02
N ARG A 352 0.58 22.87 -9.69
CA ARG A 352 -0.67 23.21 -8.97
C ARG A 352 -1.50 24.34 -9.57
N ASP A 353 -0.83 25.34 -10.13
CA ASP A 353 -1.48 26.54 -10.66
C ASP A 353 -1.56 26.56 -12.18
N ALA A 354 -1.12 25.48 -12.85
CA ALA A 354 -1.02 25.43 -14.30
C ALA A 354 -2.30 24.90 -14.94
N THR A 355 -2.74 25.58 -16.02
CA THR A 355 -3.91 25.16 -16.80
C THR A 355 -3.57 24.20 -17.91
N GLU A 356 -2.40 24.36 -18.53
CA GLU A 356 -1.91 23.51 -19.63
C GLU A 356 -0.41 23.32 -19.48
N VAL A 357 0.04 22.08 -19.33
CA VAL A 357 1.45 21.76 -19.16
C VAL A 357 1.87 20.59 -20.04
N VAL A 358 3.07 20.70 -20.56
CA VAL A 358 3.80 19.60 -21.19
C VAL A 358 4.83 19.09 -20.19
N ILE A 359 4.86 17.79 -20.00
CA ILE A 359 5.82 17.12 -19.12
C ILE A 359 6.65 16.16 -19.96
N ALA A 360 7.94 16.45 -20.06
CA ALA A 360 8.94 15.54 -20.61
C ALA A 360 9.53 14.74 -19.45
N LEU A 361 9.52 13.42 -19.57
CA LEU A 361 10.00 12.45 -18.59
C LEU A 361 11.14 11.65 -19.21
N HIS A 362 12.24 11.57 -18.50
CA HIS A 362 13.32 10.63 -18.78
C HIS A 362 13.44 9.66 -17.60
N HIS A 363 13.40 8.36 -17.88
CA HIS A 363 13.47 7.30 -16.88
C HIS A 363 14.70 6.44 -17.11
N GLU A 364 15.51 6.26 -16.09
CA GLU A 364 16.58 5.27 -16.02
C GLU A 364 16.18 4.20 -15.01
N ILE A 365 16.11 2.94 -15.46
CA ILE A 365 15.72 1.80 -14.62
C ILE A 365 16.86 0.79 -14.62
N ASP A 366 17.55 0.68 -13.50
CA ASP A 366 18.66 -0.26 -13.31
C ASP A 366 18.13 -1.62 -12.91
N LEU A 367 18.38 -2.62 -13.74
CA LEU A 367 17.97 -4.00 -13.54
C LEU A 367 19.17 -4.91 -13.30
N GLN A 368 18.99 -5.90 -12.45
CA GLN A 368 19.82 -7.09 -12.40
C GLN A 368 19.06 -8.25 -13.00
N THR A 369 19.59 -8.82 -14.07
CA THR A 369 19.03 -9.97 -14.77
C THR A 369 19.96 -11.18 -14.67
N SER A 370 19.50 -12.35 -15.14
CA SER A 370 20.34 -13.56 -15.24
C SER A 370 21.56 -13.36 -16.14
N ARG A 371 21.50 -12.40 -17.09
CA ARG A 371 22.56 -12.05 -18.04
C ARG A 371 23.46 -10.90 -17.56
N GLY A 372 23.29 -10.43 -16.33
CA GLY A 372 24.03 -9.31 -15.74
C GLY A 372 23.22 -8.04 -15.61
N PRO A 373 23.86 -6.93 -15.22
CA PRO A 373 23.20 -5.64 -15.03
C PRO A 373 22.75 -5.05 -16.39
N ARG A 374 21.62 -4.37 -16.39
CA ARG A 374 21.04 -3.66 -17.54
C ARG A 374 20.41 -2.36 -17.06
N THR A 375 20.59 -1.29 -17.82
CA THR A 375 19.83 -0.05 -17.63
C THR A 375 18.88 0.12 -18.81
N LEU A 376 17.62 0.40 -18.50
CA LEU A 376 16.61 0.77 -19.49
C LEU A 376 16.40 2.27 -19.40
N GLU A 377 16.50 2.94 -20.54
CA GLU A 377 16.26 4.36 -20.69
C GLU A 377 14.97 4.56 -21.49
N ILE A 378 14.05 5.37 -20.99
CA ILE A 378 12.75 5.64 -21.61
C ILE A 378 12.51 7.14 -21.60
N ASP A 379 12.29 7.70 -22.77
CA ASP A 379 11.85 9.07 -22.96
C ASP A 379 10.37 9.10 -23.32
N GLU A 380 9.63 9.99 -22.66
CA GLU A 380 8.23 10.25 -22.98
C GLU A 380 7.88 11.73 -22.79
N GLU A 381 6.93 12.18 -23.57
CA GLU A 381 6.36 13.52 -23.43
C GLU A 381 4.85 13.39 -23.33
N VAL A 382 4.27 14.04 -22.33
CA VAL A 382 2.83 13.96 -22.05
C VAL A 382 2.27 15.37 -21.89
N PHE A 383 1.20 15.66 -22.61
CA PHE A 383 0.41 16.87 -22.43
C PHE A 383 -0.71 16.65 -21.41
N PHE A 384 -0.84 17.58 -20.49
CA PHE A 384 -1.87 17.55 -19.44
C PHE A 384 -2.82 18.74 -19.61
N PRO A 385 -4.03 18.52 -20.12
CA PRO A 385 -5.13 19.46 -19.93
C PRO A 385 -5.57 19.41 -18.47
N GLN A 386 -6.04 20.53 -17.93
CA GLN A 386 -6.42 20.76 -16.53
C GLN A 386 -6.84 19.51 -15.70
N GLY A 387 -6.20 19.30 -14.56
CA GLY A 387 -6.73 18.44 -13.48
C GLY A 387 -6.59 16.94 -13.63
N LEU A 388 -5.81 16.42 -14.62
CA LEU A 388 -5.68 14.99 -14.90
C LEU A 388 -4.33 14.38 -14.51
N VAL A 389 -3.45 15.14 -13.87
CA VAL A 389 -2.06 14.76 -13.59
C VAL A 389 -1.95 13.38 -12.93
N GLY A 390 -2.69 13.12 -11.86
CA GLY A 390 -2.61 11.84 -11.15
C GLY A 390 -3.12 10.63 -11.94
N ARG A 391 -4.04 10.81 -12.89
CA ARG A 391 -4.58 9.73 -13.70
C ARG A 391 -3.66 9.32 -14.84
N ILE A 392 -2.90 10.25 -15.39
CA ILE A 392 -2.04 10.03 -16.56
C ILE A 392 -0.70 9.41 -16.14
N LEU A 393 -0.17 9.75 -14.96
CA LEU A 393 1.10 9.21 -14.48
C LEU A 393 1.05 7.72 -14.19
N GLY A 394 -0.11 7.15 -13.80
CA GLY A 394 -0.31 5.70 -13.75
C GLY A 394 -0.19 5.00 -15.11
N ARG A 395 -0.08 5.76 -16.22
CA ARG A 395 0.11 5.28 -17.59
C ARG A 395 1.49 5.66 -18.16
N SER A 396 2.38 6.25 -17.35
CA SER A 396 3.74 6.56 -17.78
C SER A 396 4.43 5.31 -18.32
N ARG A 397 5.09 5.44 -19.48
CA ARG A 397 5.85 4.36 -20.10
C ARG A 397 6.91 3.81 -19.15
N GLY A 398 7.55 4.68 -18.37
CA GLY A 398 8.51 4.25 -17.36
C GLY A 398 7.88 3.34 -16.31
N VAL A 399 6.69 3.67 -15.81
CA VAL A 399 5.94 2.82 -14.85
C VAL A 399 5.51 1.50 -15.49
N LEU A 400 5.04 1.53 -16.74
CA LEU A 400 4.68 0.32 -17.48
C LEU A 400 5.87 -0.61 -17.73
N VAL A 401 7.04 -0.05 -18.01
CA VAL A 401 8.29 -0.84 -18.18
C VAL A 401 8.73 -1.46 -16.86
N ILE A 402 8.60 -0.76 -15.72
CA ILE A 402 8.85 -1.32 -14.39
C ILE A 402 7.93 -2.53 -14.15
N MET A 403 6.64 -2.39 -14.44
CA MET A 403 5.67 -3.49 -14.30
C MET A 403 6.03 -4.67 -15.20
N ALA A 404 6.33 -4.42 -16.47
CA ALA A 404 6.71 -5.46 -17.43
C ALA A 404 8.01 -6.17 -17.05
N ALA A 405 8.98 -5.44 -16.50
CA ALA A 405 10.25 -6.03 -16.05
C ALA A 405 10.05 -6.96 -14.85
N LEU A 406 9.14 -6.61 -13.93
CA LEU A 406 8.85 -7.41 -12.73
C LEU A 406 7.94 -8.61 -13.00
N ASP A 407 6.99 -8.49 -13.94
CA ASP A 407 6.02 -9.55 -14.29
C ASP A 407 6.42 -10.32 -15.57
N ASN A 408 7.67 -10.25 -16.01
CA ASN A 408 8.11 -10.98 -17.20
C ASN A 408 8.19 -12.49 -16.94
N GLN A 409 7.91 -13.29 -17.99
CA GLN A 409 7.89 -14.75 -17.91
C GLN A 409 9.23 -15.41 -18.30
N PHE A 410 10.19 -14.63 -18.77
CA PHE A 410 11.40 -15.17 -19.40
C PHE A 410 12.56 -15.32 -18.42
N GLU A 411 12.71 -14.36 -17.51
CA GLU A 411 13.77 -14.39 -16.49
C GLU A 411 13.36 -13.59 -15.24
N VAL A 412 14.02 -13.88 -14.12
CA VAL A 412 13.86 -13.07 -12.91
C VAL A 412 14.67 -11.79 -13.06
N ALA A 413 13.99 -10.64 -13.08
CA ALA A 413 14.62 -9.34 -13.05
C ALA A 413 14.42 -8.70 -11.66
N THR A 414 15.47 -8.09 -11.13
CA THR A 414 15.44 -7.34 -9.88
C THR A 414 15.81 -5.89 -10.17
N ILE A 415 15.00 -4.95 -9.70
CA ILE A 415 15.28 -3.52 -9.83
C ILE A 415 16.31 -3.13 -8.76
N ARG A 416 17.39 -2.48 -9.16
CA ARG A 416 18.47 -1.98 -8.30
C ARG A 416 18.32 -0.52 -7.95
N GLY A 417 17.70 0.25 -8.85
CA GLY A 417 17.47 1.66 -8.67
C GLY A 417 16.63 2.21 -9.81
N ILE A 418 16.00 3.34 -9.55
CA ILE A 418 15.18 4.07 -10.52
C ILE A 418 15.54 5.54 -10.40
N ARG A 419 15.72 6.18 -11.55
CA ARG A 419 15.92 7.63 -11.65
C ARG A 419 14.92 8.21 -12.63
N HIS A 420 14.32 9.32 -12.25
CA HIS A 420 13.44 10.10 -13.08
C HIS A 420 13.97 11.54 -13.22
N GLU A 421 14.03 12.03 -14.43
CA GLU A 421 14.20 13.45 -14.72
C GLU A 421 12.90 13.97 -15.34
N ILE A 422 12.31 14.97 -14.72
CA ILE A 422 11.05 15.57 -15.15
C ILE A 422 11.32 17.02 -15.54
N ARG A 423 10.88 17.41 -16.72
CA ARG A 423 10.88 18.80 -17.16
C ARG A 423 9.45 19.22 -17.46
N MET A 424 9.02 20.28 -16.83
CA MET A 424 7.71 20.86 -17.05
C MET A 424 7.85 22.17 -17.85
N SER A 425 7.00 22.35 -18.83
CA SER A 425 6.85 23.60 -19.57
C SER A 425 5.37 23.97 -19.71
N TYR A 426 5.09 25.27 -19.75
CA TYR A 426 3.76 25.75 -20.04
C TYR A 426 3.52 25.75 -21.55
N GLY A 427 2.28 25.56 -21.97
CA GLY A 427 1.81 25.61 -23.32
C GLY A 427 1.04 24.39 -23.76
N SER A 428 0.37 24.53 -24.89
CA SER A 428 -0.34 23.41 -25.52
C SER A 428 0.38 23.07 -26.82
N PRO A 429 1.02 21.90 -26.92
CA PRO A 429 1.60 21.44 -28.21
C PRO A 429 0.54 20.83 -29.11
N VAL A 430 -0.74 20.95 -28.73
CA VAL A 430 -1.85 20.36 -29.47
C VAL A 430 -2.23 21.26 -30.63
N GLU A 431 -2.26 20.67 -31.80
CA GLU A 431 -2.77 21.30 -33.01
C GLU A 431 -4.06 20.60 -33.44
N ALA A 432 -5.04 21.35 -33.87
CA ALA A 432 -6.27 20.81 -34.45
C ALA A 432 -6.07 20.44 -35.89
N ILE A 433 -6.45 19.25 -36.32
CA ILE A 433 -6.56 18.91 -37.73
C ILE A 433 -7.77 19.68 -38.27
N GLU A 434 -7.52 20.76 -39.02
CA GLU A 434 -8.57 21.59 -39.59
C GLU A 434 -9.11 21.00 -40.88
N GLN A 435 -8.23 20.43 -41.70
CA GLN A 435 -8.62 19.85 -42.98
C GLN A 435 -7.69 18.69 -43.35
N VAL A 436 -8.26 17.66 -43.93
CA VAL A 436 -7.53 16.58 -44.61
C VAL A 436 -8.03 16.55 -46.04
N ARG A 437 -7.13 16.67 -46.98
CA ARG A 437 -7.45 16.67 -48.40
C ARG A 437 -6.58 15.68 -49.15
N LEU A 438 -7.16 14.88 -50.02
CA LEU A 438 -6.45 14.05 -50.96
C LEU A 438 -5.83 14.95 -52.04
N ILE A 439 -4.57 14.74 -52.37
CA ILE A 439 -3.87 15.54 -53.38
C ILE A 439 -4.20 15.03 -54.77
N GLU A 440 -4.27 13.72 -54.92
CA GLU A 440 -4.65 13.06 -56.17
C GLU A 440 -6.16 13.15 -56.40
N SER A 441 -6.57 13.44 -57.63
CA SER A 441 -7.98 13.53 -58.04
C SER A 441 -8.57 12.15 -58.41
N GLU A 442 -7.70 11.21 -58.75
CA GLU A 442 -8.08 9.84 -59.11
C GLU A 442 -7.10 8.89 -58.44
N VAL A 443 -7.60 7.79 -57.87
CA VAL A 443 -6.80 6.78 -57.15
C VAL A 443 -7.34 5.40 -57.48
N HIS A 444 -6.44 4.45 -57.68
CA HIS A 444 -6.76 3.07 -57.98
C HIS A 444 -6.25 2.17 -56.85
N GLU A 445 -6.77 0.96 -56.77
CA GLU A 445 -6.33 -0.05 -55.81
C GLU A 445 -4.81 -0.34 -56.01
N GLY A 446 -4.03 -0.17 -54.93
CA GLY A 446 -2.59 -0.36 -54.94
C GLY A 446 -1.77 0.93 -55.11
N ASP A 447 -2.42 2.08 -55.40
CA ASP A 447 -1.74 3.36 -55.51
C ASP A 447 -1.30 3.92 -54.16
N VAL A 448 -0.16 4.63 -54.17
CA VAL A 448 0.28 5.43 -53.02
C VAL A 448 -0.41 6.78 -53.06
N VAL A 449 -1.23 7.08 -52.06
CA VAL A 449 -1.95 8.33 -51.91
C VAL A 449 -1.18 9.33 -51.04
N ARG A 450 -1.24 10.63 -51.42
CA ARG A 450 -0.69 11.75 -50.66
C ARG A 450 -1.84 12.57 -50.04
N LEU A 451 -1.75 12.82 -48.74
CA LEU A 451 -2.71 13.66 -48.03
C LEU A 451 -2.07 15.01 -47.68
N ALA A 452 -2.78 16.08 -47.94
CA ALA A 452 -2.47 17.39 -47.39
C ALA A 452 -3.28 17.54 -46.08
N VAL A 453 -2.58 17.70 -44.96
CA VAL A 453 -3.18 17.93 -43.67
C VAL A 453 -2.90 19.37 -43.25
N THR A 454 -3.97 20.15 -43.06
CA THR A 454 -3.86 21.51 -42.51
C THR A 454 -4.04 21.43 -41.02
N LEU A 455 -3.05 21.91 -40.29
CA LEU A 455 -3.06 21.99 -38.83
C LEU A 455 -3.29 23.44 -38.41
N ARG A 456 -4.04 23.63 -37.34
CA ARG A 456 -4.21 24.93 -36.71
C ARG A 456 -3.71 24.83 -35.27
N ALA A 457 -2.77 25.69 -34.89
CA ALA A 457 -2.35 25.83 -33.50
C ALA A 457 -3.53 26.35 -32.65
N PHE A 458 -3.63 25.83 -31.43
CA PHE A 458 -4.63 26.27 -30.48
C PHE A 458 -4.25 27.59 -29.84
#